data_adc659033e7100ae301d8df62d7da580
#
_entry.id   adc659033e7100ae301d8df62d7da580
#
_cell.length_a   1.000
_cell.length_b   1.000
_cell.length_c   1.000
_cell.angle_alpha   90.00
_cell.angle_beta   90.00
_cell.angle_gamma   90.00
#
_symmetry.space_group_name_H-M   'P 1'
#
loop_
_entity.id
_entity.type
_entity.pdbx_description
1 polymer ?
#
loop_
_entity_poly.entity_id
_entity_poly.type
_entity_poly.pdbx_seq_one_letter_code
_entity_poly.pdbx_strand_id
1 'polypeptide(L)'
;MNEQKLIQNVIEQIKEAQLKLGAEKEVIRLYFPMASMNAILGTHYTDEQEMLTALRTNTVFDTTVLGRLKFFIHEGRFEVRVPAEGAEYVAGEISDPPFLKAIVELFAHHHSLTIEEICACFAQFDKAYHCEKMTPGTDFDYAVYFDDAEYDAYYYCVKMEMGHTIYHRFTKEDYQMLID
;
A
#
# COMPACT_ATOMS: atom_id res chain seq x y z
N MET A 1 -16.73 4.68 10.96
CA MET A 1 -15.80 4.68 9.81
C MET A 1 -14.47 5.28 10.27
N ASN A 2 -13.35 4.69 9.91
CA ASN A 2 -12.01 5.19 10.31
C ASN A 2 -11.38 5.96 9.12
N GLU A 3 -11.77 7.21 8.95
CA GLU A 3 -11.35 8.07 7.83
C GLU A 3 -9.85 8.36 7.87
N GLN A 4 -9.29 8.53 9.07
CA GLN A 4 -7.85 8.79 9.23
C GLN A 4 -6.99 7.61 8.77
N LYS A 5 -7.45 6.37 9.02
CA LYS A 5 -6.74 5.18 8.54
C LYS A 5 -6.73 5.11 7.01
N LEU A 6 -7.83 5.51 6.35
CA LEU A 6 -7.87 5.59 4.88
C LEU A 6 -6.93 6.68 4.35
N ILE A 7 -6.97 7.89 4.93
CA ILE A 7 -6.10 8.99 4.52
C ILE A 7 -4.63 8.59 4.68
N GLN A 8 -4.26 7.97 5.80
CA GLN A 8 -2.90 7.49 6.04
C GLN A 8 -2.48 6.42 5.02
N ASN A 9 -3.34 5.45 4.73
CA ASN A 9 -3.06 4.42 3.72
C ASN A 9 -2.87 5.04 2.33
N VAL A 10 -3.68 6.03 1.96
CA VAL A 10 -3.54 6.78 0.70
C VAL A 10 -2.18 7.49 0.65
N ILE A 11 -1.76 8.18 1.73
CA ILE A 11 -0.45 8.84 1.81
C ILE A 11 0.68 7.85 1.58
N GLU A 12 0.64 6.71 2.23
CA GLU A 12 1.69 5.68 2.14
C GLU A 12 1.78 5.06 0.74
N GLN A 13 0.65 4.83 0.07
CA GLN A 13 0.64 4.35 -1.31
C GLN A 13 1.18 5.39 -2.29
N ILE A 14 0.82 6.67 -2.11
CA ILE A 14 1.37 7.77 -2.92
C ILE A 14 2.88 7.85 -2.72
N LYS A 15 3.35 7.79 -1.47
CA LYS A 15 4.79 7.85 -1.16
C LYS A 15 5.56 6.72 -1.82
N GLU A 16 5.04 5.48 -1.75
CA GLU A 16 5.65 4.34 -2.45
C GLU A 16 5.71 4.55 -3.96
N ALA A 17 4.63 5.03 -4.56
CA ALA A 17 4.58 5.32 -5.99
C ALA A 17 5.59 6.41 -6.38
N GLN A 18 5.71 7.47 -5.59
CA GLN A 18 6.68 8.54 -5.82
C GLN A 18 8.14 8.09 -5.69
N LEU A 19 8.44 7.19 -4.77
CA LEU A 19 9.78 6.59 -4.65
C LEU A 19 10.12 5.72 -5.86
N LYS A 20 9.14 5.00 -6.43
CA LYS A 20 9.34 4.12 -7.60
C LYS A 20 9.40 4.88 -8.92
N LEU A 21 8.56 5.88 -9.10
CA LEU A 21 8.29 6.51 -10.40
C LEU A 21 8.71 7.99 -10.48
N GLY A 22 9.07 8.59 -9.35
CA GLY A 22 9.25 10.01 -9.21
C GLY A 22 7.95 10.73 -8.82
N ALA A 23 8.10 11.94 -8.26
CA ALA A 23 6.98 12.77 -7.87
C ALA A 23 6.54 13.65 -9.04
N GLU A 24 5.30 13.48 -9.49
CA GLU A 24 4.68 14.32 -10.52
C GLU A 24 3.49 15.08 -9.93
N LYS A 25 3.29 16.30 -10.43
CA LYS A 25 2.15 17.13 -10.06
C LYS A 25 0.94 16.74 -10.90
N GLU A 26 0.27 15.66 -10.52
CA GLU A 26 -0.89 15.14 -11.22
C GLU A 26 -1.96 14.61 -10.25
N VAL A 27 -3.15 14.39 -10.80
CA VAL A 27 -4.23 13.70 -10.07
C VAL A 27 -3.89 12.22 -9.95
N ILE A 28 -3.72 11.76 -8.72
CA ILE A 28 -3.45 10.34 -8.44
C ILE A 28 -4.76 9.57 -8.31
N ARG A 29 -4.79 8.36 -8.84
CA ARG A 29 -5.91 7.43 -8.76
C ARG A 29 -5.46 6.14 -8.12
N LEU A 30 -6.07 5.81 -6.99
CA LEU A 30 -5.82 4.57 -6.26
C LEU A 30 -7.07 3.70 -6.31
N TYR A 31 -6.89 2.39 -6.43
CA TYR A 31 -7.98 1.44 -6.61
C TYR A 31 -7.99 0.41 -5.48
N PHE A 32 -9.12 0.31 -4.78
CA PHE A 32 -9.29 -0.57 -3.64
C PHE A 32 -10.45 -1.53 -3.89
N PRO A 33 -10.28 -2.85 -3.65
CA PRO A 33 -11.40 -3.77 -3.53
C PRO A 33 -12.32 -3.35 -2.37
N MET A 34 -13.59 -3.71 -2.42
CA MET A 34 -14.55 -3.41 -1.35
C MET A 34 -14.12 -4.03 -0.01
N ALA A 35 -13.55 -5.24 -0.03
CA ALA A 35 -13.04 -5.89 1.17
C ALA A 35 -11.94 -5.06 1.85
N SER A 36 -10.97 -4.56 1.07
CA SER A 36 -9.90 -3.69 1.57
C SER A 36 -10.44 -2.37 2.12
N MET A 37 -11.40 -1.75 1.43
CA MET A 37 -12.05 -0.53 1.93
C MET A 37 -12.76 -0.77 3.26
N ASN A 38 -13.50 -1.88 3.38
CA ASN A 38 -14.14 -2.28 4.65
C ASN A 38 -13.11 -2.47 5.78
N ALA A 39 -12.03 -3.18 5.51
CA ALA A 39 -10.96 -3.45 6.48
C ALA A 39 -10.29 -2.15 6.95
N ILE A 40 -9.91 -1.26 6.01
CA ILE A 40 -9.28 0.02 6.32
C ILE A 40 -10.22 0.92 7.14
N LEU A 41 -11.49 1.01 6.72
CA LEU A 41 -12.48 1.89 7.34
C LEU A 41 -13.12 1.31 8.61
N GLY A 42 -12.89 0.01 8.90
CA GLY A 42 -13.56 -0.70 10.00
C GLY A 42 -15.07 -0.78 9.79
N THR A 43 -15.50 -1.06 8.56
CA THR A 43 -16.92 -1.16 8.16
C THR A 43 -17.24 -2.54 7.60
N HIS A 44 -18.53 -2.82 7.36
CA HIS A 44 -19.00 -4.11 6.86
C HIS A 44 -20.06 -3.95 5.77
N TYR A 45 -19.85 -3.01 4.85
CA TYR A 45 -20.73 -2.83 3.71
C TYR A 45 -20.71 -4.06 2.81
N THR A 46 -21.88 -4.44 2.30
CA THR A 46 -22.06 -5.50 1.31
C THR A 46 -22.55 -4.97 -0.04
N ASP A 47 -22.98 -3.71 -0.07
CA ASP A 47 -23.42 -2.99 -1.27
C ASP A 47 -22.45 -1.85 -1.59
N GLU A 48 -21.90 -1.88 -2.81
CA GLU A 48 -20.91 -0.88 -3.27
C GLU A 48 -21.51 0.52 -3.37
N GLN A 49 -22.78 0.66 -3.75
CA GLN A 49 -23.42 1.97 -3.90
C GLN A 49 -23.74 2.60 -2.55
N GLU A 50 -24.11 1.77 -1.56
CA GLU A 50 -24.29 2.21 -0.19
C GLU A 50 -22.97 2.75 0.39
N MET A 51 -21.89 1.99 0.25
CA MET A 51 -20.56 2.43 0.67
C MET A 51 -20.11 3.69 -0.05
N LEU A 52 -20.28 3.76 -1.39
CA LEU A 52 -19.93 4.93 -2.19
C LEU A 52 -20.70 6.18 -1.72
N THR A 53 -21.97 6.02 -1.42
CA THR A 53 -22.81 7.11 -0.89
C THR A 53 -22.29 7.60 0.46
N ALA A 54 -21.96 6.67 1.37
CA ALA A 54 -21.40 7.00 2.67
C ALA A 54 -20.05 7.74 2.55
N LEU A 55 -19.17 7.31 1.64
CA LEU A 55 -17.88 7.97 1.37
C LEU A 55 -18.07 9.39 0.80
N ARG A 56 -18.98 9.56 -0.16
CA ARG A 56 -19.23 10.85 -0.82
C ARG A 56 -19.93 11.88 0.06
N THR A 57 -20.72 11.44 1.02
CA THR A 57 -21.43 12.31 1.96
C THR A 57 -20.62 12.64 3.21
N ASN A 58 -19.50 11.96 3.41
CA ASN A 58 -18.62 12.20 4.56
C ASN A 58 -17.74 13.44 4.33
N THR A 59 -18.04 14.52 5.03
CA THR A 59 -17.38 15.82 4.89
C THR A 59 -15.92 15.82 5.35
N VAL A 60 -15.46 14.81 6.09
CA VAL A 60 -14.04 14.66 6.46
C VAL A 60 -13.16 14.58 5.23
N PHE A 61 -13.66 13.94 4.15
CA PHE A 61 -12.90 13.81 2.90
C PHE A 61 -12.87 15.07 2.03
N ASP A 62 -13.65 16.10 2.37
CA ASP A 62 -13.64 17.38 1.66
C ASP A 62 -12.44 18.27 2.06
N THR A 63 -11.87 18.07 3.27
CA THR A 63 -10.84 18.95 3.85
C THR A 63 -9.69 18.16 4.46
N THR A 64 -9.14 17.20 3.72
CA THR A 64 -7.97 16.43 4.17
C THR A 64 -6.67 17.18 3.90
N VAL A 65 -5.56 16.74 4.49
CA VAL A 65 -4.20 17.21 4.15
C VAL A 65 -3.83 16.96 2.69
N LEU A 66 -4.51 16.02 2.04
CA LEU A 66 -4.37 15.72 0.61
C LEU A 66 -5.29 16.56 -0.28
N GLY A 67 -6.01 17.53 0.27
CA GLY A 67 -7.09 18.23 -0.41
C GLY A 67 -8.39 17.42 -0.39
N ARG A 68 -9.29 17.71 -1.33
CA ARG A 68 -10.59 17.03 -1.44
C ARG A 68 -10.47 15.70 -2.12
N LEU A 69 -10.69 14.60 -1.39
CA LEU A 69 -10.75 13.26 -1.95
C LEU A 69 -12.09 13.02 -2.66
N LYS A 70 -12.05 12.37 -3.82
CA LYS A 70 -13.25 11.99 -4.58
C LYS A 70 -13.30 10.49 -4.77
N PHE A 71 -14.49 9.91 -4.66
CA PHE A 71 -14.72 8.48 -4.72
C PHE A 71 -15.59 8.10 -5.90
N PHE A 72 -15.21 7.03 -6.59
CA PHE A 72 -15.92 6.46 -7.72
C PHE A 72 -15.89 4.94 -7.63
N ILE A 73 -16.72 4.27 -8.42
CA ILE A 73 -16.58 2.83 -8.68
C ILE A 73 -16.11 2.69 -10.14
N HIS A 74 -15.06 1.91 -10.32
CA HIS A 74 -14.49 1.60 -11.60
C HIS A 74 -14.13 0.10 -11.64
N GLU A 75 -14.76 -0.65 -12.54
CA GLU A 75 -14.55 -2.09 -12.73
C GLU A 75 -14.64 -2.91 -11.41
N GLY A 76 -15.66 -2.62 -10.58
CA GLY A 76 -15.89 -3.32 -9.30
C GLY A 76 -14.89 -2.95 -8.19
N ARG A 77 -14.13 -1.86 -8.35
CA ARG A 77 -13.22 -1.32 -7.33
C ARG A 77 -13.58 0.11 -6.99
N PHE A 78 -13.28 0.51 -5.78
CA PHE A 78 -13.35 1.92 -5.37
C PHE A 78 -12.13 2.66 -5.89
N GLU A 79 -12.36 3.65 -6.74
CA GLU A 79 -11.34 4.60 -7.17
C GLU A 79 -11.33 5.79 -6.21
N VAL A 80 -10.21 6.01 -5.54
CA VAL A 80 -9.93 7.20 -4.73
C VAL A 80 -9.10 8.15 -5.56
N ARG A 81 -9.64 9.32 -5.88
CA ARG A 81 -8.91 10.39 -6.59
C ARG A 81 -8.37 11.39 -5.60
N VAL A 82 -7.06 11.56 -5.64
CA VAL A 82 -6.32 12.56 -4.88
C VAL A 82 -5.95 13.69 -5.83
N PRO A 83 -6.27 14.95 -5.51
CA PRO A 83 -5.92 16.08 -6.36
C PRO A 83 -4.41 16.32 -6.41
N ALA A 84 -3.93 17.08 -7.39
CA ALA A 84 -2.50 17.31 -7.62
C ALA A 84 -1.79 17.96 -6.41
N GLU A 85 -2.47 18.84 -5.67
CA GLU A 85 -1.95 19.42 -4.43
C GLU A 85 -1.68 18.37 -3.34
N GLY A 86 -2.45 17.27 -3.32
CA GLY A 86 -2.20 16.14 -2.42
C GLY A 86 -0.94 15.36 -2.78
N ALA A 87 -0.69 15.18 -4.08
CA ALA A 87 0.57 14.58 -4.55
C ALA A 87 1.79 15.45 -4.18
N GLU A 88 1.68 16.77 -4.36
CA GLU A 88 2.72 17.75 -3.97
C GLU A 88 2.96 17.73 -2.45
N TYR A 89 1.89 17.68 -1.66
CA TYR A 89 2.00 17.58 -0.20
C TYR A 89 2.80 16.34 0.23
N VAL A 90 2.47 15.16 -0.32
CA VAL A 90 3.19 13.93 0.02
C VAL A 90 4.67 14.03 -0.39
N ALA A 91 4.97 14.59 -1.56
CA ALA A 91 6.35 14.76 -2.02
C ALA A 91 7.17 15.70 -1.14
N GLY A 92 6.58 16.81 -0.67
CA GLY A 92 7.28 17.87 0.05
C GLY A 92 7.29 17.70 1.57
N GLU A 93 6.16 17.28 2.16
CA GLU A 93 5.97 17.31 3.61
C GLU A 93 6.14 15.93 4.27
N ILE A 94 5.97 14.83 3.51
CA ILE A 94 6.13 13.48 4.05
C ILE A 94 7.56 13.00 3.78
N SER A 95 8.30 12.76 4.85
CA SER A 95 9.66 12.20 4.76
C SER A 95 9.65 10.80 4.16
N ASP A 96 10.75 10.43 3.48
CA ASP A 96 10.92 9.09 2.95
C ASP A 96 11.17 8.09 4.10
N PRO A 97 10.29 7.09 4.32
CA PRO A 97 10.56 6.05 5.29
C PRO A 97 11.87 5.32 4.91
N PRO A 98 12.88 5.24 5.81
CA PRO A 98 14.20 4.72 5.45
C PRO A 98 14.16 3.32 4.87
N PHE A 99 13.35 2.44 5.46
CA PHE A 99 13.21 1.06 4.97
C PHE A 99 12.51 1.02 3.60
N LEU A 100 11.40 1.74 3.43
CA LEU A 100 10.69 1.77 2.15
C LEU A 100 11.59 2.27 1.02
N LYS A 101 12.40 3.29 1.28
CA LYS A 101 13.40 3.79 0.34
C LYS A 101 14.41 2.70 -0.02
N ALA A 102 14.99 2.02 0.98
CA ALA A 102 15.99 0.96 0.76
C ALA A 102 15.44 -0.21 -0.07
N ILE A 103 14.22 -0.68 0.24
CA ILE A 103 13.62 -1.80 -0.51
C ILE A 103 13.26 -1.40 -1.94
N VAL A 104 12.75 -0.19 -2.16
CA VAL A 104 12.45 0.33 -3.51
C VAL A 104 13.74 0.45 -4.32
N GLU A 105 14.82 1.01 -3.76
CA GLU A 105 16.12 1.11 -4.42
C GLU A 105 16.71 -0.26 -4.74
N LEU A 106 16.61 -1.25 -3.83
CA LEU A 106 17.06 -2.61 -4.07
C LEU A 106 16.39 -3.21 -5.31
N PHE A 107 15.06 -3.13 -5.41
CA PHE A 107 14.32 -3.67 -6.55
C PHE A 107 14.48 -2.85 -7.84
N ALA A 108 14.74 -1.55 -7.74
CA ALA A 108 15.00 -0.70 -8.90
C ALA A 108 16.33 -1.00 -9.59
N HIS A 109 17.35 -1.43 -8.83
CA HIS A 109 18.68 -1.70 -9.35
C HIS A 109 18.96 -3.16 -9.69
N HIS A 110 18.12 -4.08 -9.25
CA HIS A 110 18.30 -5.52 -9.43
C HIS A 110 17.03 -6.18 -9.95
N HIS A 111 17.10 -6.75 -11.16
CA HIS A 111 15.95 -7.44 -11.77
C HIS A 111 15.75 -8.87 -11.26
N SER A 112 16.84 -9.50 -10.78
CA SER A 112 16.82 -10.86 -10.26
C SER A 112 17.46 -10.88 -8.88
N LEU A 113 16.61 -10.82 -7.86
CA LEU A 113 16.99 -10.87 -6.45
C LEU A 113 16.72 -12.26 -5.90
N THR A 114 17.61 -12.76 -5.06
CA THR A 114 17.35 -13.94 -4.23
C THR A 114 16.61 -13.53 -2.96
N ILE A 115 15.97 -14.51 -2.32
CA ILE A 115 15.30 -14.23 -1.03
C ILE A 115 16.29 -13.82 0.06
N GLU A 116 17.51 -14.34 0.01
CA GLU A 116 18.59 -14.01 0.93
C GLU A 116 19.00 -12.52 0.81
N GLU A 117 19.06 -11.99 -0.40
CA GLU A 117 19.37 -10.57 -0.66
C GLU A 117 18.24 -9.66 -0.13
N ILE A 118 16.99 -10.08 -0.32
CA ILE A 118 15.83 -9.36 0.23
C ILE A 118 15.86 -9.39 1.76
N CYS A 119 16.06 -10.56 2.37
CA CYS A 119 16.19 -10.70 3.82
C CYS A 119 17.39 -9.89 4.37
N ALA A 120 18.49 -9.80 3.64
CA ALA A 120 19.63 -8.97 4.03
C ALA A 120 19.28 -7.46 4.05
N CYS A 121 18.39 -7.00 3.18
CA CYS A 121 17.86 -5.63 3.24
C CYS A 121 17.06 -5.38 4.54
N PHE A 122 16.19 -6.31 4.92
CA PHE A 122 15.45 -6.22 6.19
C PHE A 122 16.39 -6.21 7.41
N ALA A 123 17.41 -7.07 7.40
CA ALA A 123 18.37 -7.20 8.49
C ALA A 123 19.20 -5.92 8.76
N GLN A 124 19.32 -5.00 7.80
CA GLN A 124 20.06 -3.74 7.96
C GLN A 124 19.41 -2.76 8.96
N PHE A 125 18.12 -2.95 9.26
CA PHE A 125 17.36 -2.00 10.06
C PHE A 125 17.26 -2.35 11.55
N ASP A 126 18.01 -3.34 12.03
CA ASP A 126 18.07 -3.75 13.43
C ASP A 126 16.69 -3.96 14.09
N LYS A 127 15.78 -4.55 13.32
CA LYS A 127 14.42 -4.92 13.73
C LYS A 127 14.18 -6.39 13.47
N ALA A 128 13.44 -7.04 14.37
CA ALA A 128 13.01 -8.42 14.15
C ALA A 128 12.08 -8.50 12.94
N TYR A 129 12.36 -9.44 12.05
CA TYR A 129 11.57 -9.68 10.84
C TYR A 129 11.34 -11.17 10.62
N HIS A 130 10.32 -11.48 9.85
CA HIS A 130 9.99 -12.82 9.38
C HIS A 130 10.18 -12.93 7.89
N CYS A 131 10.57 -14.13 7.45
CA CYS A 131 10.60 -14.53 6.05
C CYS A 131 9.94 -15.90 5.96
N GLU A 132 8.78 -15.96 5.40
CA GLU A 132 7.95 -17.17 5.31
C GLU A 132 7.75 -17.57 3.86
N LYS A 133 7.92 -18.87 3.59
CA LYS A 133 7.55 -19.43 2.29
C LYS A 133 6.02 -19.54 2.24
N MET A 134 5.42 -18.99 1.19
CA MET A 134 3.97 -19.01 1.04
C MET A 134 3.46 -20.39 0.59
N THR A 135 2.22 -20.67 0.94
CA THR A 135 1.57 -21.93 0.58
C THR A 135 1.37 -22.04 -0.93
N PRO A 136 1.49 -23.26 -1.50
CA PRO A 136 1.16 -23.48 -2.90
C PRO A 136 -0.28 -23.04 -3.20
N GLY A 137 -0.47 -22.26 -4.27
CA GLY A 137 -1.78 -21.75 -4.69
C GLY A 137 -1.93 -20.24 -4.55
N THR A 138 -1.02 -19.57 -3.84
CA THR A 138 -0.88 -18.12 -3.90
C THR A 138 0.00 -17.72 -5.10
N ASP A 139 -0.18 -16.48 -5.57
CA ASP A 139 0.64 -15.93 -6.68
C ASP A 139 2.06 -15.55 -6.24
N PHE A 140 2.43 -15.76 -4.98
CA PHE A 140 3.70 -15.35 -4.38
C PHE A 140 4.45 -16.53 -3.78
N ASP A 141 5.79 -16.42 -3.75
CA ASP A 141 6.69 -17.45 -3.24
C ASP A 141 7.04 -17.23 -1.76
N TYR A 142 7.19 -15.98 -1.34
CA TYR A 142 7.58 -15.60 0.03
C TYR A 142 6.80 -14.37 0.51
N ALA A 143 6.60 -14.31 1.84
CA ALA A 143 6.20 -13.10 2.54
C ALA A 143 7.30 -12.69 3.52
N VAL A 144 7.72 -11.42 3.47
CA VAL A 144 8.72 -10.85 4.38
C VAL A 144 8.12 -9.64 5.07
N TYR A 145 8.21 -9.56 6.39
CA TYR A 145 7.59 -8.47 7.17
C TYR A 145 8.29 -8.29 8.51
N PHE A 146 8.17 -7.10 9.10
CA PHE A 146 8.67 -6.82 10.45
C PHE A 146 7.64 -7.23 11.51
N ASP A 147 8.13 -7.62 12.70
CA ASP A 147 7.29 -7.85 13.86
C ASP A 147 6.66 -6.55 14.39
N ASP A 148 7.41 -5.44 14.26
CA ASP A 148 7.04 -4.13 14.75
C ASP A 148 6.17 -3.41 13.71
N ALA A 149 4.85 -3.56 13.82
CA ALA A 149 3.88 -2.91 12.94
C ALA A 149 3.84 -1.36 13.08
N GLU A 150 4.41 -0.79 14.15
CA GLU A 150 4.56 0.66 14.28
C GLU A 150 5.75 1.15 13.43
N TYR A 151 6.74 0.28 13.20
CA TYR A 151 7.88 0.57 12.35
C TYR A 151 7.51 0.44 10.86
N ASP A 152 6.95 -0.69 10.45
CA ASP A 152 6.41 -0.95 9.12
C ASP A 152 5.27 -1.98 9.21
N ALA A 153 4.06 -1.58 8.85
CA ALA A 153 2.85 -2.40 8.99
C ALA A 153 2.58 -3.31 7.78
N TYR A 154 3.50 -3.35 6.81
CA TYR A 154 3.26 -4.03 5.54
C TYR A 154 3.95 -5.39 5.45
N TYR A 155 3.29 -6.27 4.70
CA TYR A 155 3.78 -7.57 4.27
C TYR A 155 4.27 -7.47 2.83
N TYR A 156 5.54 -7.76 2.60
CA TYR A 156 6.18 -7.73 1.29
C TYR A 156 6.12 -9.12 0.68
N CYS A 157 5.10 -9.35 -0.17
CA CYS A 157 4.90 -10.62 -0.85
C CYS A 157 5.73 -10.63 -2.13
N VAL A 158 6.68 -11.55 -2.19
CA VAL A 158 7.69 -11.66 -3.24
C VAL A 158 7.34 -12.77 -4.21
N LYS A 159 7.42 -12.48 -5.50
CA LYS A 159 7.30 -13.46 -6.58
C LYS A 159 8.61 -13.52 -7.36
N MET A 160 9.10 -14.76 -7.57
CA MET A 160 10.31 -15.05 -8.35
C MET A 160 9.91 -15.83 -9.59
N GLU A 161 9.91 -15.21 -10.76
CA GLU A 161 9.48 -15.84 -12.00
C GLU A 161 10.38 -15.47 -13.17
N MET A 162 10.84 -16.47 -13.93
CA MET A 162 11.61 -16.30 -15.17
C MET A 162 12.84 -15.38 -15.04
N GLY A 163 13.53 -15.42 -13.89
CA GLY A 163 14.71 -14.58 -13.65
C GLY A 163 14.39 -13.14 -13.25
N HIS A 164 13.13 -12.85 -12.98
CA HIS A 164 12.68 -11.56 -12.42
C HIS A 164 12.15 -11.77 -11.01
N THR A 165 12.43 -10.80 -10.17
CA THR A 165 11.89 -10.76 -8.80
C THR A 165 11.08 -9.48 -8.64
N ILE A 166 9.83 -9.63 -8.24
CA ILE A 166 8.92 -8.52 -7.98
C ILE A 166 8.36 -8.65 -6.57
N TYR A 167 7.90 -7.55 -6.01
CA TYR A 167 7.15 -7.57 -4.77
C TYR A 167 5.85 -6.79 -4.87
N HIS A 168 4.88 -7.20 -4.04
CA HIS A 168 3.69 -6.43 -3.73
C HIS A 168 3.62 -6.20 -2.23
N ARG A 169 3.21 -5.01 -1.85
CA ARG A 169 3.09 -4.60 -0.46
C ARG A 169 1.63 -4.63 -0.05
N PHE A 170 1.31 -5.45 0.94
CA PHE A 170 -0.03 -5.63 1.47
C PHE A 170 -0.13 -5.12 2.90
N THR A 171 -1.29 -4.54 3.28
CA THR A 171 -1.62 -4.38 4.69
C THR A 171 -1.79 -5.75 5.34
N LYS A 172 -1.79 -5.82 6.66
CA LYS A 172 -2.04 -7.08 7.37
C LYS A 172 -3.39 -7.68 7.00
N GLU A 173 -4.41 -6.84 6.85
CA GLU A 173 -5.76 -7.24 6.46
C GLU A 173 -5.80 -7.83 5.05
N ASP A 174 -5.15 -7.17 4.09
CA ASP A 174 -5.09 -7.66 2.70
C ASP A 174 -4.27 -8.95 2.59
N TYR A 175 -3.16 -9.05 3.34
CA TYR A 175 -2.36 -10.26 3.41
C TYR A 175 -3.16 -11.44 3.97
N GLN A 176 -3.96 -11.21 5.02
CA GLN A 176 -4.80 -12.26 5.61
C GLN A 176 -5.82 -12.78 4.59
N MET A 177 -6.43 -11.88 3.80
CA MET A 177 -7.36 -12.27 2.72
C MET A 177 -6.68 -13.03 1.57
N LEU A 178 -5.36 -12.86 1.41
CA LEU A 178 -4.60 -13.55 0.36
C LEU A 178 -4.31 -15.02 0.73
N ILE A 179 -4.19 -15.33 2.04
CA ILE A 179 -3.79 -16.65 2.53
C ILE A 179 -4.98 -17.52 3.02
N ASP A 180 -6.17 -16.92 3.23
CA ASP A 180 -7.42 -17.60 3.61
C ASP A 180 -8.11 -18.22 2.37
#